data_b3ea16e7580d44a1b3cb036fab891ee6
#
_entry.id   b3ea16e7580d44a1b3cb036fab891ee6
#
_cell.length_a   1.000
_cell.length_b   1.000
_cell.length_c   1.000
_cell.angle_alpha   90.00
_cell.angle_beta   90.00
_cell.angle_gamma   90.00
#
_symmetry.space_group_name_H-M   'P 1'
#
loop_
_entity.id
_entity.type
_entity.pdbx_description
1 polymer ?
#
loop_
_entity_poly.entity_id
_entity_poly.type
_entity_poly.pdbx_seq_one_letter_code
_entity_poly.pdbx_strand_id
1 'polypeptide(L)'
;MKAIGGYELRRELGRGGMGVVHLATTPAGGLAAVKVIHPELAGDPAFRRRFEREVTAARSVARFCTAPVLDAGIEEGAAYLVTEYVRGPDLAQAVREQGPLTGANLEALAVGIATALHAIHGAGVIHRDLKPSNVLLSPLGPRVIDFGIAQLVDHQSLTSQTVMGTPAFMAPEQVRGEPLMPAIDVYAWGGMIAFAGTGRLPFGGGPPPEVLYRILNEGPNLDGLDERMRAVVERAMARDPARRPSAQQLLGELIGGRPTPATASQVVESTWGVTGAPGAPERPVAAETRPGRGTRRWPWIAGAAALVALAAGGWTAYAGLGTPALPYHADFAESWAVGLSDGGRAEQDGESYLLTANPGWRLWKSAPFSGEPAEGIVVSSRVRLERGSGEFGVWCRGDASTGDRYDFAVTGSGSASITKRHGGQSMVLHGPVRVKKAADNRIVAQCEQRGDRVALSMWLNDELVSEAADTRGTYGPGDTGVYAAPDTAEPVQVRFRSFELRPAKG
;
A
#
# COMPACT_ATOMS: atom_id res chain seq x y z
N MET A 1 -30.91 -15.78 -4.06
CA MET A 1 -30.24 -15.55 -2.75
C MET A 1 -30.50 -14.11 -2.36
N LYS A 2 -31.09 -13.83 -1.20
CA LYS A 2 -31.37 -12.45 -0.73
C LYS A 2 -30.27 -11.90 0.19
N ALA A 3 -29.49 -12.78 0.81
CA ALA A 3 -28.37 -12.46 1.67
C ALA A 3 -27.27 -13.53 1.56
N ILE A 4 -26.01 -13.18 1.86
CA ILE A 4 -24.86 -14.08 1.99
C ILE A 4 -23.86 -13.48 2.98
N GLY A 5 -23.32 -14.27 3.91
CA GLY A 5 -22.35 -13.81 4.91
C GLY A 5 -22.91 -12.72 5.83
N GLY A 6 -24.23 -12.64 6.00
CA GLY A 6 -24.88 -11.55 6.74
C GLY A 6 -25.03 -10.23 5.94
N TYR A 7 -24.65 -10.21 4.66
CA TYR A 7 -24.81 -9.06 3.77
C TYR A 7 -26.10 -9.17 2.96
N GLU A 8 -26.98 -8.18 3.04
CA GLU A 8 -28.23 -8.13 2.30
C GLU A 8 -27.95 -7.66 0.86
N LEU A 9 -28.15 -8.56 -0.13
CA LEU A 9 -27.95 -8.26 -1.54
C LEU A 9 -29.08 -7.40 -2.09
N ARG A 10 -28.76 -6.23 -2.65
CA ARG A 10 -29.76 -5.27 -3.15
C ARG A 10 -29.93 -5.32 -4.65
N ARG A 11 -28.90 -4.97 -5.41
CA ARG A 11 -28.93 -4.95 -6.88
C ARG A 11 -27.63 -5.48 -7.47
N GLU A 12 -27.70 -6.01 -8.65
CA GLU A 12 -26.51 -6.40 -9.43
C GLU A 12 -25.74 -5.15 -9.85
N LEU A 13 -24.43 -5.17 -9.65
CA LEU A 13 -23.47 -4.16 -10.12
C LEU A 13 -22.80 -4.61 -11.42
N GLY A 14 -22.58 -5.91 -11.57
CA GLY A 14 -21.97 -6.49 -12.77
C GLY A 14 -21.92 -8.01 -12.69
N ARG A 15 -21.71 -8.62 -13.86
CA ARG A 15 -21.61 -10.07 -14.04
C ARG A 15 -20.36 -10.40 -14.85
N GLY A 16 -19.61 -11.40 -14.42
CA GLY A 16 -18.42 -11.90 -15.12
C GLY A 16 -18.35 -13.42 -15.13
N GLY A 17 -17.32 -13.96 -15.74
CA GLY A 17 -17.15 -15.41 -15.88
C GLY A 17 -17.00 -16.19 -14.57
N MET A 18 -16.64 -15.53 -13.49
CA MET A 18 -16.44 -16.16 -12.18
C MET A 18 -17.60 -15.97 -11.22
N GLY A 19 -18.54 -15.08 -11.51
CA GLY A 19 -19.62 -14.77 -10.59
C GLY A 19 -20.31 -13.45 -10.86
N VAL A 20 -21.13 -13.06 -9.90
CA VAL A 20 -21.94 -11.85 -9.95
C VAL A 20 -21.56 -10.92 -8.81
N VAL A 21 -21.38 -9.65 -9.10
CA VAL A 21 -21.10 -8.60 -8.10
C VAL A 21 -22.40 -7.89 -7.77
N HIS A 22 -22.74 -7.82 -6.49
CA HIS A 22 -23.94 -7.15 -5.98
C HIS A 22 -23.58 -5.95 -5.12
N LEU A 23 -24.35 -4.88 -5.20
CA LEU A 23 -24.45 -3.90 -4.13
C LEU A 23 -25.14 -4.58 -2.96
N ALA A 24 -24.60 -4.46 -1.78
CA ALA A 24 -25.17 -5.01 -0.57
C ALA A 24 -25.16 -4.02 0.57
N THR A 25 -26.03 -4.27 1.57
CA THR A 25 -25.98 -3.59 2.87
C THR A 25 -25.19 -4.44 3.84
N THR A 26 -24.25 -3.82 4.55
CA THR A 26 -23.53 -4.47 5.65
C THR A 26 -24.42 -4.62 6.88
N PRO A 27 -24.11 -5.53 7.81
CA PRO A 27 -24.85 -5.64 9.09
C PRO A 27 -24.91 -4.32 9.90
N ALA A 28 -23.93 -3.44 9.69
CA ALA A 28 -23.88 -2.11 10.31
C ALA A 28 -24.64 -1.01 9.54
N GLY A 29 -25.33 -1.34 8.43
CA GLY A 29 -26.12 -0.41 7.63
C GLY A 29 -25.32 0.34 6.55
N GLY A 30 -24.00 0.08 6.39
CA GLY A 30 -23.18 0.64 5.34
C GLY A 30 -23.40 -0.06 3.98
N LEU A 31 -22.71 0.42 2.93
CA LEU A 31 -22.72 -0.20 1.60
C LEU A 31 -21.43 -0.99 1.36
N ALA A 32 -21.59 -2.15 0.72
CA ALA A 32 -20.48 -3.01 0.29
C ALA A 32 -20.74 -3.53 -1.13
N ALA A 33 -19.68 -3.94 -1.82
CA ALA A 33 -19.76 -4.74 -3.04
C ALA A 33 -19.49 -6.21 -2.66
N VAL A 34 -20.44 -7.09 -3.00
CA VAL A 34 -20.35 -8.53 -2.72
C VAL A 34 -20.27 -9.29 -4.02
N LYS A 35 -19.11 -9.91 -4.25
CA LYS A 35 -18.87 -10.81 -5.39
C LYS A 35 -19.23 -12.24 -4.96
N VAL A 36 -20.30 -12.78 -5.53
CA VAL A 36 -20.73 -14.17 -5.32
C VAL A 36 -20.16 -15.00 -6.45
N ILE A 37 -19.33 -15.97 -6.12
CA ILE A 37 -18.64 -16.85 -7.07
C ILE A 37 -19.56 -18.00 -7.46
N HIS A 38 -19.52 -18.42 -8.72
CA HIS A 38 -20.36 -19.52 -9.21
C HIS A 38 -20.15 -20.78 -8.37
N PRO A 39 -21.24 -21.46 -7.94
CA PRO A 39 -21.17 -22.62 -7.05
C PRO A 39 -20.33 -23.79 -7.61
N GLU A 40 -20.28 -23.93 -8.94
CA GLU A 40 -19.49 -24.96 -9.63
C GLU A 40 -18.00 -24.83 -9.32
N LEU A 41 -17.50 -23.59 -9.16
CA LEU A 41 -16.11 -23.31 -8.77
C LEU A 41 -15.89 -23.52 -7.27
N ALA A 42 -16.85 -23.09 -6.45
CA ALA A 42 -16.75 -23.19 -5.00
C ALA A 42 -16.83 -24.66 -4.48
N GLY A 43 -17.28 -25.61 -5.31
CA GLY A 43 -17.31 -27.03 -5.01
C GLY A 43 -15.92 -27.71 -5.03
N ASP A 44 -14.94 -27.17 -5.76
CA ASP A 44 -13.59 -27.73 -5.88
C ASP A 44 -12.74 -27.45 -4.61
N PRO A 45 -12.22 -28.49 -3.92
CA PRO A 45 -11.33 -28.30 -2.78
C PRO A 45 -10.03 -27.55 -3.10
N ALA A 46 -9.52 -27.68 -4.33
CA ALA A 46 -8.32 -26.96 -4.76
C ALA A 46 -8.61 -25.47 -4.94
N PHE A 47 -9.79 -25.14 -5.47
CA PHE A 47 -10.28 -23.76 -5.53
C PHE A 47 -10.40 -23.15 -4.13
N ARG A 48 -11.02 -23.84 -3.15
CA ARG A 48 -11.19 -23.33 -1.78
C ARG A 48 -9.87 -22.96 -1.12
N ARG A 49 -8.86 -23.85 -1.21
CA ARG A 49 -7.53 -23.59 -0.66
C ARG A 49 -6.83 -22.40 -1.33
N ARG A 50 -7.00 -22.22 -2.64
CA ARG A 50 -6.47 -21.06 -3.36
C ARG A 50 -7.21 -19.79 -2.94
N PHE A 51 -8.55 -19.84 -2.87
CA PHE A 51 -9.38 -18.71 -2.45
C PHE A 51 -9.00 -18.18 -1.06
N GLU A 52 -8.85 -19.05 -0.07
CA GLU A 52 -8.44 -18.68 1.28
C GLU A 52 -7.07 -17.98 1.31
N ARG A 53 -6.11 -18.47 0.53
CA ARG A 53 -4.78 -17.85 0.41
C ARG A 53 -4.84 -16.46 -0.24
N GLU A 54 -5.51 -16.35 -1.37
CA GLU A 54 -5.66 -15.09 -2.11
C GLU A 54 -6.43 -14.05 -1.27
N VAL A 55 -7.48 -14.43 -0.58
CA VAL A 55 -8.20 -13.56 0.35
C VAL A 55 -7.31 -13.08 1.48
N THR A 56 -6.51 -13.98 2.07
CA THR A 56 -5.58 -13.63 3.15
C THR A 56 -4.56 -12.59 2.67
N ALA A 57 -3.98 -12.80 1.49
CA ALA A 57 -3.04 -11.86 0.89
C ALA A 57 -3.74 -10.52 0.52
N ALA A 58 -4.94 -10.57 -0.06
CA ALA A 58 -5.71 -9.38 -0.43
C ALA A 58 -6.08 -8.49 0.80
N ARG A 59 -6.32 -9.09 1.96
CA ARG A 59 -6.58 -8.34 3.21
C ARG A 59 -5.37 -7.52 3.69
N SER A 60 -4.15 -7.89 3.28
CA SER A 60 -2.92 -7.19 3.65
C SER A 60 -2.58 -5.99 2.73
N VAL A 61 -3.30 -5.84 1.61
CA VAL A 61 -3.07 -4.73 0.67
C VAL A 61 -3.53 -3.39 1.26
N ALA A 62 -2.68 -2.38 1.13
CA ALA A 62 -2.98 -1.03 1.62
C ALA A 62 -4.24 -0.42 0.98
N ARG A 63 -5.07 0.23 1.79
CA ARG A 63 -6.44 0.68 1.43
C ARG A 63 -6.50 1.94 0.56
N PHE A 64 -5.39 2.61 0.36
CA PHE A 64 -5.41 3.97 -0.21
C PHE A 64 -5.90 4.04 -1.66
N CYS A 65 -5.32 3.22 -2.57
CA CYS A 65 -5.70 3.18 -3.99
C CYS A 65 -6.40 1.89 -4.40
N THR A 66 -6.86 1.07 -3.45
CA THR A 66 -7.59 -0.18 -3.68
C THR A 66 -8.94 -0.17 -2.96
N ALA A 67 -9.88 -1.00 -3.38
CA ALA A 67 -11.06 -1.31 -2.59
C ALA A 67 -10.70 -2.41 -1.56
N PRO A 68 -10.65 -2.08 -0.25
CA PRO A 68 -10.24 -3.05 0.76
C PRO A 68 -11.21 -4.22 0.85
N VAL A 69 -10.66 -5.42 1.07
CA VAL A 69 -11.45 -6.60 1.41
C VAL A 69 -11.96 -6.47 2.84
N LEU A 70 -13.28 -6.43 2.98
CA LEU A 70 -13.97 -6.33 4.27
C LEU A 70 -14.21 -7.71 4.87
N ASP A 71 -14.64 -8.67 4.02
CA ASP A 71 -14.97 -10.02 4.42
C ASP A 71 -14.88 -10.99 3.25
N ALA A 72 -14.79 -12.29 3.54
CA ALA A 72 -14.89 -13.36 2.56
C ALA A 72 -15.23 -14.67 3.27
N GLY A 73 -15.94 -15.54 2.59
CA GLY A 73 -16.32 -16.83 3.14
C GLY A 73 -16.92 -17.77 2.10
N ILE A 74 -17.37 -18.92 2.60
CA ILE A 74 -18.14 -19.91 1.83
C ILE A 74 -19.41 -20.20 2.61
N GLU A 75 -20.57 -19.94 2.03
CA GLU A 75 -21.87 -20.16 2.62
C GLU A 75 -22.78 -20.86 1.61
N GLU A 76 -23.49 -21.91 2.04
CA GLU A 76 -24.39 -22.73 1.20
C GLU A 76 -23.75 -23.22 -0.10
N GLY A 77 -22.43 -23.49 -0.09
CA GLY A 77 -21.68 -23.94 -1.26
C GLY A 77 -21.27 -22.83 -2.24
N ALA A 78 -21.60 -21.58 -1.98
CA ALA A 78 -21.13 -20.42 -2.75
C ALA A 78 -20.00 -19.71 -2.01
N ALA A 79 -18.88 -19.44 -2.70
CA ALA A 79 -17.84 -18.57 -2.16
C ALA A 79 -18.22 -17.11 -2.42
N TYR A 80 -17.93 -16.24 -1.47
CA TYR A 80 -18.19 -14.80 -1.60
C TYR A 80 -17.01 -13.96 -1.11
N LEU A 81 -16.86 -12.80 -1.72
CA LEU A 81 -15.89 -11.78 -1.34
C LEU A 81 -16.62 -10.45 -1.17
N VAL A 82 -16.35 -9.77 -0.08
CA VAL A 82 -16.92 -8.47 0.25
C VAL A 82 -15.82 -7.41 0.22
N THR A 83 -16.04 -6.36 -0.55
CA THR A 83 -15.16 -5.19 -0.58
C THR A 83 -15.93 -3.92 -0.24
N GLU A 84 -15.22 -2.86 0.09
CA GLU A 84 -15.81 -1.53 0.17
C GLU A 84 -16.50 -1.17 -1.13
N TYR A 85 -17.72 -0.60 -1.04
CA TYR A 85 -18.39 -0.06 -2.23
C TYR A 85 -17.81 1.29 -2.62
N VAL A 86 -17.10 1.32 -3.74
CA VAL A 86 -16.52 2.53 -4.31
C VAL A 86 -17.53 3.18 -5.25
N ARG A 87 -17.87 4.45 -4.99
CA ARG A 87 -18.77 5.23 -5.86
C ARG A 87 -17.97 5.87 -6.99
N GLY A 88 -18.45 5.72 -8.21
CA GLY A 88 -17.89 6.32 -9.42
C GLY A 88 -18.01 5.40 -10.62
N PRO A 89 -17.85 5.94 -11.85
CA PRO A 89 -17.78 5.12 -13.06
C PRO A 89 -16.46 4.35 -13.09
N ASP A 90 -16.42 3.27 -13.85
CA ASP A 90 -15.16 2.67 -14.24
C ASP A 90 -14.44 3.49 -15.31
N LEU A 91 -13.13 3.28 -15.45
CA LEU A 91 -12.30 4.04 -16.40
C LEU A 91 -12.77 3.85 -17.86
N ALA A 92 -13.25 2.66 -18.25
CA ALA A 92 -13.77 2.44 -19.60
C ALA A 92 -15.02 3.24 -19.86
N GLN A 93 -15.93 3.31 -18.89
CA GLN A 93 -17.14 4.13 -18.96
C GLN A 93 -16.77 5.61 -19.02
N ALA A 94 -15.89 6.09 -18.14
CA ALA A 94 -15.48 7.49 -18.11
C ALA A 94 -14.86 7.96 -19.45
N VAL A 95 -13.92 7.19 -19.99
CA VAL A 95 -13.29 7.51 -21.28
C VAL A 95 -14.31 7.49 -22.43
N ARG A 96 -15.26 6.57 -22.41
CA ARG A 96 -16.31 6.50 -23.44
C ARG A 96 -17.26 7.68 -23.37
N GLU A 97 -17.64 8.14 -22.19
CA GLU A 97 -18.64 9.19 -21.98
C GLU A 97 -18.04 10.61 -22.00
N GLN A 98 -16.83 10.78 -21.51
CA GLN A 98 -16.20 12.09 -21.32
C GLN A 98 -14.99 12.32 -22.24
N GLY A 99 -14.56 11.28 -22.96
CA GLY A 99 -13.35 11.34 -23.80
C GLY A 99 -12.07 11.02 -23.02
N PRO A 100 -10.90 11.14 -23.68
CA PRO A 100 -9.60 10.86 -23.09
C PRO A 100 -9.27 11.81 -21.94
N LEU A 101 -8.56 11.28 -20.95
CA LEU A 101 -7.99 12.08 -19.86
C LEU A 101 -6.72 12.77 -20.34
N THR A 102 -6.52 14.02 -19.94
CA THR A 102 -5.34 14.82 -20.32
C THR A 102 -4.71 15.51 -19.12
N GLY A 103 -3.44 15.91 -19.26
CA GLY A 103 -2.72 16.69 -18.26
C GLY A 103 -2.74 16.05 -16.86
N ALA A 104 -3.05 16.87 -15.86
CA ALA A 104 -3.04 16.49 -14.46
C ALA A 104 -3.94 15.28 -14.11
N ASN A 105 -5.08 15.11 -14.78
CA ASN A 105 -5.97 13.97 -14.54
C ASN A 105 -5.37 12.65 -15.03
N LEU A 106 -4.66 12.65 -16.17
CA LEU A 106 -3.96 11.47 -16.67
C LEU A 106 -2.77 11.12 -15.76
N GLU A 107 -2.02 12.13 -15.31
CA GLU A 107 -0.91 11.92 -14.35
C GLU A 107 -1.42 11.37 -13.02
N ALA A 108 -2.49 11.93 -12.46
CA ALA A 108 -3.10 11.45 -11.22
C ALA A 108 -3.62 10.01 -11.34
N LEU A 109 -4.23 9.65 -12.49
CA LEU A 109 -4.62 8.27 -12.79
C LEU A 109 -3.39 7.35 -12.82
N ALA A 110 -2.33 7.75 -13.52
CA ALA A 110 -1.10 6.99 -13.67
C ALA A 110 -0.44 6.72 -12.30
N VAL A 111 -0.29 7.76 -11.48
CA VAL A 111 0.26 7.67 -10.11
C VAL A 111 -0.63 6.82 -9.21
N GLY A 112 -1.95 7.02 -9.24
CA GLY A 112 -2.87 6.28 -8.38
C GLY A 112 -2.86 4.76 -8.66
N ILE A 113 -2.86 4.35 -9.94
CA ILE A 113 -2.80 2.92 -10.30
C ILE A 113 -1.40 2.35 -9.99
N ALA A 114 -0.30 3.08 -10.26
CA ALA A 114 1.05 2.63 -9.91
C ALA A 114 1.21 2.45 -8.39
N THR A 115 0.59 3.34 -7.57
CA THR A 115 0.55 3.22 -6.11
C THR A 115 -0.22 1.97 -5.67
N ALA A 116 -1.36 1.69 -6.30
CA ALA A 116 -2.13 0.47 -6.04
C ALA A 116 -1.30 -0.78 -6.37
N LEU A 117 -0.64 -0.82 -7.53
CA LEU A 117 0.22 -1.94 -7.93
C LEU A 117 1.42 -2.12 -6.98
N HIS A 118 2.04 -1.02 -6.54
CA HIS A 118 3.12 -1.11 -5.56
C HIS A 118 2.65 -1.77 -4.25
N ALA A 119 1.46 -1.40 -3.76
CA ALA A 119 0.87 -2.00 -2.57
C ALA A 119 0.48 -3.48 -2.77
N ILE A 120 -0.12 -3.83 -3.93
CA ILE A 120 -0.53 -5.19 -4.29
C ILE A 120 0.69 -6.09 -4.39
N HIS A 121 1.73 -5.68 -5.13
CA HIS A 121 2.97 -6.44 -5.29
C HIS A 121 3.75 -6.55 -3.98
N GLY A 122 3.73 -5.49 -3.14
CA GLY A 122 4.32 -5.51 -1.80
C GLY A 122 3.66 -6.51 -0.85
N ALA A 123 2.39 -6.84 -1.08
CA ALA A 123 1.66 -7.91 -0.38
C ALA A 123 1.90 -9.32 -0.97
N GLY A 124 2.77 -9.44 -1.98
CA GLY A 124 3.02 -10.70 -2.69
C GLY A 124 1.90 -11.13 -3.64
N VAL A 125 0.97 -10.23 -3.97
CA VAL A 125 -0.16 -10.48 -4.88
C VAL A 125 0.16 -9.93 -6.26
N ILE A 126 -0.30 -10.63 -7.31
CA ILE A 126 -0.29 -10.15 -8.69
C ILE A 126 -1.75 -9.95 -9.09
N HIS A 127 -2.08 -8.80 -9.69
CA HIS A 127 -3.48 -8.49 -10.08
C HIS A 127 -4.00 -9.38 -11.21
N ARG A 128 -3.18 -9.60 -12.24
CA ARG A 128 -3.36 -10.52 -13.38
C ARG A 128 -4.48 -10.18 -14.38
N ASP A 129 -5.49 -9.44 -13.98
CA ASP A 129 -6.62 -8.98 -14.84
C ASP A 129 -6.80 -7.47 -14.73
N LEU A 130 -5.70 -6.70 -14.75
CA LEU A 130 -5.76 -5.25 -14.69
C LEU A 130 -6.26 -4.70 -16.04
N LYS A 131 -7.40 -4.00 -15.99
CA LYS A 131 -8.09 -3.43 -17.16
C LYS A 131 -8.96 -2.23 -16.75
N PRO A 132 -9.41 -1.39 -17.69
CA PRO A 132 -10.17 -0.18 -17.37
C PRO A 132 -11.44 -0.41 -16.56
N SER A 133 -12.15 -1.54 -16.75
CA SER A 133 -13.33 -1.87 -15.94
C SER A 133 -13.00 -2.25 -14.48
N ASN A 134 -11.74 -2.51 -14.16
CA ASN A 134 -11.28 -2.82 -12.81
C ASN A 134 -10.63 -1.60 -12.12
N VAL A 135 -10.83 -0.40 -12.67
CA VAL A 135 -10.39 0.88 -12.07
C VAL A 135 -11.59 1.81 -11.96
N LEU A 136 -12.04 2.07 -10.73
CA LEU A 136 -13.14 2.99 -10.45
C LEU A 136 -12.61 4.42 -10.22
N LEU A 137 -13.24 5.39 -10.82
CA LEU A 137 -12.91 6.81 -10.68
C LEU A 137 -13.76 7.43 -9.56
N SER A 138 -13.26 7.36 -8.34
CA SER A 138 -13.94 7.94 -7.18
C SER A 138 -13.64 9.43 -7.02
N PRO A 139 -14.44 10.20 -6.27
CA PRO A 139 -14.13 11.59 -5.94
C PRO A 139 -12.78 11.78 -5.22
N LEU A 140 -12.26 10.74 -4.59
CA LEU A 140 -10.99 10.74 -3.86
C LEU A 140 -9.81 10.23 -4.70
N GLY A 141 -10.02 9.91 -5.98
CA GLY A 141 -9.00 9.37 -6.87
C GLY A 141 -9.34 7.98 -7.42
N PRO A 142 -8.48 7.43 -8.29
CA PRO A 142 -8.68 6.10 -8.87
C PRO A 142 -8.55 5.00 -7.82
N ARG A 143 -9.39 3.98 -7.92
CA ARG A 143 -9.42 2.82 -7.05
C ARG A 143 -9.36 1.54 -7.86
N VAL A 144 -8.31 0.74 -7.65
CA VAL A 144 -8.17 -0.57 -8.28
C VAL A 144 -9.02 -1.58 -7.49
N ILE A 145 -9.81 -2.36 -8.23
CA ILE A 145 -10.71 -3.39 -7.69
C ILE A 145 -10.40 -4.77 -8.27
N ASP A 146 -10.93 -5.81 -7.66
CA ASP A 146 -10.89 -7.20 -8.16
C ASP A 146 -9.48 -7.79 -8.38
N PHE A 147 -8.48 -7.40 -7.58
CA PHE A 147 -7.11 -7.92 -7.67
C PHE A 147 -6.97 -9.34 -7.09
N GLY A 148 -6.17 -10.18 -7.77
CA GLY A 148 -5.69 -11.50 -7.30
C GLY A 148 -6.69 -12.66 -7.34
N ILE A 149 -8.01 -12.42 -7.26
CA ILE A 149 -9.02 -13.47 -7.11
C ILE A 149 -9.44 -14.08 -8.45
N ALA A 150 -9.05 -13.45 -9.56
CA ALA A 150 -9.46 -13.82 -10.91
C ALA A 150 -8.88 -15.17 -11.41
N GLN A 151 -7.86 -15.73 -10.77
CA GLN A 151 -7.19 -16.94 -11.24
C GLN A 151 -7.30 -18.15 -10.31
N LEU A 152 -8.40 -18.27 -9.61
CA LEU A 152 -8.72 -19.50 -8.88
C LEU A 152 -9.09 -20.67 -9.82
N VAL A 153 -9.27 -20.38 -11.11
CA VAL A 153 -9.55 -21.38 -12.16
C VAL A 153 -8.26 -21.67 -12.93
N ASP A 154 -7.86 -22.92 -13.00
CA ASP A 154 -6.59 -23.39 -13.57
C ASP A 154 -6.33 -22.88 -14.99
N HIS A 155 -5.08 -22.47 -15.25
CA HIS A 155 -4.56 -22.14 -16.59
C HIS A 155 -4.63 -23.29 -17.60
N GLN A 156 -4.90 -24.52 -17.19
CA GLN A 156 -5.07 -25.66 -18.10
C GLN A 156 -6.36 -25.60 -18.92
N SER A 157 -7.30 -24.69 -18.56
CA SER A 157 -8.55 -24.49 -19.31
C SER A 157 -8.44 -23.48 -20.45
N LEU A 158 -7.31 -22.81 -20.65
CA LEU A 158 -7.14 -21.85 -21.76
C LEU A 158 -7.06 -22.51 -23.14
N THR A 159 -6.99 -23.85 -23.22
CA THR A 159 -7.08 -24.62 -24.47
C THR A 159 -8.49 -24.86 -24.93
N SER A 160 -9.51 -24.57 -24.15
CA SER A 160 -10.92 -24.74 -24.55
C SER A 160 -11.65 -23.40 -24.63
N GLN A 161 -11.67 -22.81 -25.83
CA GLN A 161 -12.70 -21.98 -26.48
C GLN A 161 -13.36 -20.79 -25.75
N THR A 162 -12.90 -20.35 -24.58
CA THR A 162 -13.51 -19.15 -23.99
C THR A 162 -12.40 -18.19 -23.51
N VAL A 163 -11.83 -17.43 -24.45
CA VAL A 163 -11.11 -16.19 -24.13
C VAL A 163 -12.14 -15.20 -23.60
N MET A 164 -12.53 -15.37 -22.33
CA MET A 164 -13.43 -14.45 -21.63
C MET A 164 -12.63 -13.26 -21.12
N GLY A 165 -12.61 -12.18 -21.87
CA GLY A 165 -12.01 -10.91 -21.50
C GLY A 165 -11.57 -10.12 -22.73
N THR A 166 -11.37 -8.83 -22.59
CA THR A 166 -10.79 -7.99 -23.64
C THR A 166 -9.28 -8.24 -23.65
N PRO A 167 -8.71 -8.93 -24.63
CA PRO A 167 -7.27 -9.29 -24.64
C PRO A 167 -6.34 -8.07 -24.77
N ALA A 168 -6.89 -6.89 -25.03
CA ALA A 168 -6.16 -5.67 -25.35
C ALA A 168 -5.17 -5.18 -24.28
N PHE A 169 -5.26 -5.70 -23.05
CA PHE A 169 -4.39 -5.34 -21.93
C PHE A 169 -3.49 -6.49 -21.45
N MET A 170 -3.57 -7.66 -22.11
CA MET A 170 -2.75 -8.82 -21.78
C MET A 170 -1.30 -8.59 -22.16
N ALA A 171 -0.37 -9.04 -21.32
CA ALA A 171 1.05 -9.03 -21.63
C ALA A 171 1.42 -10.19 -22.59
N PRO A 172 2.48 -10.06 -23.41
CA PRO A 172 2.89 -11.09 -24.35
C PRO A 172 3.13 -12.47 -23.72
N GLU A 173 3.73 -12.51 -22.52
CA GLU A 173 3.96 -13.74 -21.76
C GLU A 173 2.66 -14.39 -21.27
N GLN A 174 1.62 -13.62 -20.97
CA GLN A 174 0.30 -14.16 -20.66
C GLN A 174 -0.32 -14.85 -21.88
N VAL A 175 -0.16 -14.23 -23.05
CA VAL A 175 -0.65 -14.82 -24.32
C VAL A 175 0.08 -16.10 -24.65
N ARG A 176 1.40 -16.21 -24.33
CA ARG A 176 2.20 -17.43 -24.54
C ARG A 176 1.99 -18.49 -23.46
N GLY A 177 1.27 -18.20 -22.38
CA GLY A 177 1.10 -19.12 -21.25
C GLY A 177 2.37 -19.31 -20.42
N GLU A 178 3.28 -18.34 -20.42
CA GLU A 178 4.50 -18.35 -19.63
C GLU A 178 4.22 -18.06 -18.14
N PRO A 179 5.15 -18.37 -17.22
CA PRO A 179 4.97 -18.08 -15.80
C PRO A 179 4.69 -16.59 -15.53
N LEU A 180 3.66 -16.31 -14.76
CA LEU A 180 3.21 -14.95 -14.50
C LEU A 180 4.03 -14.30 -13.39
N MET A 181 4.60 -13.15 -13.70
CA MET A 181 5.38 -12.29 -12.80
C MET A 181 4.66 -10.95 -12.60
N PRO A 182 4.97 -10.16 -11.54
CA PRO A 182 4.38 -8.83 -11.33
C PRO A 182 4.50 -7.87 -12.54
N ALA A 183 5.46 -8.12 -13.42
CA ALA A 183 5.68 -7.36 -14.65
C ALA A 183 4.49 -7.37 -15.62
N ILE A 184 3.56 -8.35 -15.53
CA ILE A 184 2.35 -8.38 -16.36
C ILE A 184 1.40 -7.22 -16.00
N ASP A 185 1.29 -6.89 -14.71
CA ASP A 185 0.45 -5.80 -14.24
C ASP A 185 1.02 -4.44 -14.66
N VAL A 186 2.36 -4.31 -14.71
CA VAL A 186 3.03 -3.10 -15.23
C VAL A 186 2.77 -2.93 -16.72
N TYR A 187 2.77 -4.02 -17.50
CA TYR A 187 2.39 -3.97 -18.91
C TYR A 187 0.92 -3.53 -19.08
N ALA A 188 0.01 -4.12 -18.32
CA ALA A 188 -1.40 -3.77 -18.34
C ALA A 188 -1.64 -2.31 -17.90
N TRP A 189 -0.87 -1.81 -16.90
CA TRP A 189 -0.85 -0.41 -16.52
C TRP A 189 -0.51 0.48 -17.71
N GLY A 190 0.55 0.17 -18.46
CA GLY A 190 0.94 0.92 -19.66
C GLY A 190 -0.17 0.97 -20.70
N GLY A 191 -0.80 -0.18 -20.98
CA GLY A 191 -1.93 -0.28 -21.89
C GLY A 191 -3.14 0.55 -21.45
N MET A 192 -3.44 0.57 -20.14
CA MET A 192 -4.53 1.36 -19.58
C MET A 192 -4.25 2.86 -19.64
N ILE A 193 -3.03 3.31 -19.36
CA ILE A 193 -2.68 4.73 -19.44
C ILE A 193 -2.70 5.19 -20.90
N ALA A 194 -2.23 4.37 -21.84
CA ALA A 194 -2.37 4.64 -23.26
C ALA A 194 -3.85 4.78 -23.67
N PHE A 195 -4.71 3.86 -23.24
CA PHE A 195 -6.15 3.93 -23.49
C PHE A 195 -6.77 5.18 -22.84
N ALA A 196 -6.46 5.46 -21.60
CA ALA A 196 -7.01 6.60 -20.88
C ALA A 196 -6.63 7.94 -21.53
N GLY A 197 -5.38 8.08 -21.99
CA GLY A 197 -4.88 9.32 -22.58
C GLY A 197 -5.24 9.50 -24.05
N THR A 198 -5.54 8.42 -24.79
CA THR A 198 -5.82 8.49 -26.23
C THR A 198 -7.27 8.18 -26.60
N GLY A 199 -8.03 7.55 -25.71
CA GLY A 199 -9.36 6.99 -25.98
C GLY A 199 -9.34 5.74 -26.87
N ARG A 200 -8.16 5.21 -27.23
CA ARG A 200 -7.98 4.11 -28.17
C ARG A 200 -7.23 2.95 -27.54
N LEU A 201 -7.62 1.73 -27.89
CA LEU A 201 -6.90 0.53 -27.46
C LEU A 201 -5.50 0.52 -28.12
N PRO A 202 -4.42 0.26 -27.36
CA PRO A 202 -3.04 0.31 -27.87
C PRO A 202 -2.77 -0.62 -29.07
N PHE A 203 -3.46 -1.75 -29.12
CA PHE A 203 -3.38 -2.73 -30.20
C PHE A 203 -4.64 -2.74 -31.07
N GLY A 204 -5.49 -1.70 -30.99
CA GLY A 204 -6.76 -1.62 -31.70
C GLY A 204 -7.79 -2.64 -31.22
N GLY A 205 -8.98 -2.59 -31.85
CA GLY A 205 -10.07 -3.54 -31.65
C GLY A 205 -10.05 -4.63 -32.71
N GLY A 206 -11.03 -5.55 -32.60
CA GLY A 206 -11.25 -6.62 -33.57
C GLY A 206 -11.42 -7.98 -32.89
N PRO A 207 -11.47 -9.07 -33.68
CA PRO A 207 -11.54 -10.43 -33.17
C PRO A 207 -10.37 -10.74 -32.23
N PRO A 208 -10.57 -11.48 -31.11
CA PRO A 208 -9.51 -11.80 -30.16
C PRO A 208 -8.22 -12.36 -30.78
N PRO A 209 -8.25 -13.27 -31.76
CA PRO A 209 -7.02 -13.79 -32.37
C PRO A 209 -6.16 -12.71 -33.05
N GLU A 210 -6.76 -11.71 -33.69
CA GLU A 210 -6.04 -10.61 -34.33
C GLU A 210 -5.41 -9.68 -33.31
N VAL A 211 -6.11 -9.38 -32.22
CA VAL A 211 -5.56 -8.57 -31.12
C VAL A 211 -4.40 -9.29 -30.46
N LEU A 212 -4.52 -10.59 -30.18
CA LEU A 212 -3.44 -11.41 -29.63
C LEU A 212 -2.23 -11.48 -30.57
N TYR A 213 -2.45 -11.60 -31.88
CA TYR A 213 -1.38 -11.55 -32.87
C TYR A 213 -0.62 -10.23 -32.80
N ARG A 214 -1.33 -9.07 -32.74
CA ARG A 214 -0.72 -7.76 -32.66
C ARG A 214 0.08 -7.55 -31.35
N ILE A 215 -0.44 -8.02 -30.22
CA ILE A 215 0.28 -8.00 -28.92
C ILE A 215 1.62 -8.75 -29.04
N LEU A 216 1.65 -9.90 -29.72
CA LEU A 216 2.86 -10.70 -29.88
C LEU A 216 3.86 -10.12 -30.90
N ASN A 217 3.38 -9.47 -31.95
CA ASN A 217 4.18 -9.17 -33.13
C ASN A 217 4.34 -7.68 -33.42
N GLU A 218 3.46 -6.81 -32.90
CA GLU A 218 3.48 -5.37 -33.20
C GLU A 218 3.80 -4.55 -31.95
N GLY A 219 4.11 -3.27 -32.12
CA GLY A 219 4.24 -2.30 -31.02
C GLY A 219 2.87 -1.67 -30.68
N PRO A 220 2.68 -1.15 -29.45
CA PRO A 220 1.49 -0.40 -29.10
C PRO A 220 1.42 0.92 -29.87
N ASN A 221 0.23 1.32 -30.28
CA ASN A 221 -0.01 2.67 -30.79
C ASN A 221 -0.19 3.62 -29.60
N LEU A 222 0.73 4.57 -29.45
CA LEU A 222 0.77 5.58 -28.38
C LEU A 222 0.58 7.00 -28.89
N ASP A 223 0.11 7.16 -30.16
CA ASP A 223 -0.10 8.47 -30.76
C ASP A 223 -1.20 9.25 -30.03
N GLY A 224 -0.87 10.46 -29.59
CA GLY A 224 -1.75 11.32 -28.79
C GLY A 224 -1.37 11.41 -27.31
N LEU A 225 -0.46 10.56 -26.81
CA LEU A 225 0.16 10.80 -25.51
C LEU A 225 1.22 11.91 -25.61
N ASP A 226 1.32 12.71 -24.53
CA ASP A 226 2.46 13.63 -24.38
C ASP A 226 3.78 12.86 -24.29
N GLU A 227 4.88 13.51 -24.64
CA GLU A 227 6.21 12.88 -24.80
C GLU A 227 6.67 12.22 -23.49
N ARG A 228 6.45 12.85 -22.34
CA ARG A 228 6.84 12.33 -21.03
C ARG A 228 6.08 11.04 -20.69
N MET A 229 4.75 11.07 -20.81
CA MET A 229 3.91 9.91 -20.52
C MET A 229 4.15 8.78 -21.53
N ARG A 230 4.33 9.11 -22.82
CA ARG A 230 4.70 8.15 -23.87
C ARG A 230 5.96 7.37 -23.49
N ALA A 231 7.04 8.05 -23.07
CA ALA A 231 8.30 7.40 -22.71
C ALA A 231 8.16 6.45 -21.52
N VAL A 232 7.33 6.79 -20.52
CA VAL A 232 7.06 5.91 -19.37
C VAL A 232 6.24 4.69 -19.80
N VAL A 233 5.20 4.90 -20.61
CA VAL A 233 4.33 3.82 -21.13
C VAL A 233 5.10 2.86 -22.03
N GLU A 234 5.97 3.35 -22.92
CA GLU A 234 6.83 2.52 -23.78
C GLU A 234 7.70 1.54 -22.96
N ARG A 235 8.31 2.03 -21.87
CA ARG A 235 9.10 1.16 -20.97
C ARG A 235 8.22 0.16 -20.24
N ALA A 236 7.07 0.58 -19.74
CA ALA A 236 6.12 -0.30 -19.06
C ALA A 236 5.60 -1.41 -20.01
N MET A 237 5.44 -1.10 -21.30
CA MET A 237 4.97 -2.03 -22.33
C MET A 237 6.10 -2.72 -23.10
N ALA A 238 7.33 -2.74 -22.59
CA ALA A 238 8.43 -3.50 -23.20
C ALA A 238 8.02 -4.98 -23.33
N ARG A 239 8.34 -5.60 -24.50
CA ARG A 239 8.01 -7.00 -24.77
C ARG A 239 8.69 -7.96 -23.81
N ASP A 240 9.96 -7.69 -23.50
CA ASP A 240 10.73 -8.42 -22.49
C ASP A 240 10.30 -7.98 -21.09
N PRO A 241 9.71 -8.86 -20.26
CA PRO A 241 9.31 -8.52 -18.89
C PRO A 241 10.43 -7.99 -18.01
N ALA A 242 11.68 -8.44 -18.25
CA ALA A 242 12.85 -8.02 -17.49
C ALA A 242 13.26 -6.56 -17.76
N ARG A 243 12.79 -5.96 -18.85
CA ARG A 243 13.05 -4.57 -19.23
C ARG A 243 11.98 -3.60 -18.69
N ARG A 244 10.91 -4.12 -18.12
CA ARG A 244 9.86 -3.29 -17.52
C ARG A 244 10.30 -2.82 -16.14
N PRO A 245 9.96 -1.58 -15.73
CA PRO A 245 10.18 -1.14 -14.36
C PRO A 245 9.33 -1.97 -13.38
N SER A 246 9.78 -2.12 -12.15
CA SER A 246 8.88 -2.56 -11.06
C SER A 246 7.84 -1.48 -10.77
N ALA A 247 6.74 -1.83 -10.10
CA ALA A 247 5.71 -0.85 -9.70
C ALA A 247 6.30 0.29 -8.84
N GLN A 248 7.30 -0.01 -8.00
CA GLN A 248 8.03 0.98 -7.21
C GLN A 248 8.86 1.93 -8.08
N GLN A 249 9.62 1.40 -9.05
CA GLN A 249 10.40 2.21 -9.98
C GLN A 249 9.51 3.09 -10.85
N LEU A 250 8.40 2.52 -11.35
CA LEU A 250 7.39 3.23 -12.12
C LEU A 250 6.81 4.41 -11.32
N LEU A 251 6.44 4.19 -10.07
CA LEU A 251 5.95 5.23 -9.18
C LEU A 251 7.00 6.32 -8.94
N GLY A 252 8.27 5.94 -8.73
CA GLY A 252 9.40 6.87 -8.57
C GLY A 252 9.61 7.77 -9.78
N GLU A 253 9.47 7.25 -10.99
CA GLU A 253 9.56 8.03 -12.24
C GLU A 253 8.41 9.02 -12.39
N LEU A 254 7.19 8.60 -12.05
CA LEU A 254 6.00 9.45 -12.16
C LEU A 254 6.04 10.64 -11.19
N ILE A 255 6.51 10.43 -9.96
CA ILE A 255 6.53 11.45 -8.89
C ILE A 255 7.81 12.30 -8.94
N GLY A 256 8.86 11.83 -9.63
CA GLY A 256 10.14 12.55 -9.74
C GLY A 256 11.01 12.50 -8.48
N GLY A 257 10.89 11.42 -7.67
CA GLY A 257 11.64 11.25 -6.43
C GLY A 257 11.47 9.88 -5.79
N ARG A 258 11.89 9.74 -4.53
CA ARG A 258 11.59 8.53 -3.75
C ARG A 258 10.08 8.49 -3.44
N PRO A 259 9.34 7.51 -3.95
CA PRO A 259 7.91 7.44 -3.72
C PRO A 259 7.63 7.05 -2.26
N THR A 260 6.84 7.87 -1.57
CA THR A 260 6.17 7.44 -0.34
C THR A 260 4.66 7.35 -0.61
N PRO A 261 3.91 6.49 0.09
CA PRO A 261 2.45 6.46 -0.03
C PRO A 261 1.82 7.85 0.21
N ALA A 262 2.39 8.64 1.10
CA ALA A 262 1.94 10.00 1.41
C ALA A 262 2.15 10.97 0.23
N THR A 263 3.33 10.95 -0.43
CA THR A 263 3.60 11.78 -1.60
C THR A 263 2.71 11.40 -2.79
N ALA A 264 2.48 10.12 -3.01
CA ALA A 264 1.56 9.64 -4.04
C ALA A 264 0.11 10.09 -3.76
N SER A 265 -0.33 10.01 -2.50
CA SER A 265 -1.64 10.52 -2.05
C SER A 265 -1.80 11.99 -2.33
N GLN A 266 -0.81 12.81 -1.94
CA GLN A 266 -0.84 14.25 -2.16
C GLN A 266 -0.91 14.62 -3.64
N VAL A 267 -0.16 13.92 -4.51
CA VAL A 267 -0.23 14.15 -5.96
C VAL A 267 -1.63 13.83 -6.49
N VAL A 268 -2.21 12.71 -6.11
CA VAL A 268 -3.58 12.35 -6.53
C VAL A 268 -4.60 13.36 -5.99
N GLU A 269 -4.56 13.70 -4.71
CA GLU A 269 -5.52 14.64 -4.09
C GLU A 269 -5.41 16.05 -4.63
N SER A 270 -4.20 16.53 -4.95
CA SER A 270 -3.99 17.89 -5.46
C SER A 270 -4.29 18.06 -6.93
N THR A 271 -4.26 16.97 -7.72
CA THR A 271 -4.39 17.00 -9.18
C THR A 271 -5.67 16.37 -9.71
N TRP A 272 -6.36 15.55 -8.89
CA TRP A 272 -7.55 14.83 -9.29
C TRP A 272 -8.77 15.74 -9.37
N GLY A 273 -9.25 16.01 -10.58
CA GLY A 273 -10.39 16.91 -10.86
C GLY A 273 -11.44 16.29 -11.78
N VAL A 274 -11.68 14.97 -11.71
CA VAL A 274 -12.75 14.34 -12.49
C VAL A 274 -14.11 14.76 -11.94
N THR A 275 -14.67 15.82 -12.49
CA THR A 275 -16.03 16.29 -12.25
C THR A 275 -17.00 15.44 -13.07
N GLY A 276 -17.66 14.48 -12.43
CA GLY A 276 -18.63 13.64 -13.12
C GLY A 276 -19.32 12.62 -12.22
N ALA A 277 -19.61 12.97 -10.95
CA ALA A 277 -20.58 12.21 -10.15
C ALA A 277 -21.98 12.79 -10.40
N PRO A 278 -22.97 12.03 -10.90
CA PRO A 278 -24.36 12.48 -10.91
C PRO A 278 -24.84 12.61 -9.45
N GLY A 279 -25.03 13.83 -8.97
CA GLY A 279 -25.61 14.09 -7.66
C GLY A 279 -24.91 15.10 -6.75
N ALA A 280 -23.99 15.94 -7.24
CA ALA A 280 -23.59 17.13 -6.50
C ALA A 280 -24.64 18.24 -6.76
N PRO A 281 -25.16 18.94 -5.72
CA PRO A 281 -26.08 20.06 -5.94
C PRO A 281 -25.33 21.17 -6.70
N GLU A 282 -25.92 21.59 -7.82
CA GLU A 282 -25.44 22.74 -8.62
C GLU A 282 -25.32 23.97 -7.71
N ARG A 283 -24.14 24.55 -7.66
CA ARG A 283 -23.98 25.92 -7.16
C ARG A 283 -24.62 26.85 -8.17
N PRO A 284 -25.46 27.80 -7.74
CA PRO A 284 -26.08 28.76 -8.65
C PRO A 284 -24.99 29.60 -9.34
N VAL A 285 -25.03 29.63 -10.67
CA VAL A 285 -24.23 30.53 -11.50
C VAL A 285 -24.69 31.94 -11.18
N ALA A 286 -23.84 32.77 -10.61
CA ALA A 286 -24.08 34.18 -10.40
C ALA A 286 -24.04 34.87 -11.76
N ALA A 287 -25.15 35.47 -12.14
CA ALA A 287 -25.29 36.28 -13.35
C ALA A 287 -24.34 37.49 -13.32
N GLU A 288 -23.60 37.68 -14.42
CA GLU A 288 -22.83 38.88 -14.67
C GLU A 288 -23.76 40.09 -14.78
N THR A 289 -23.61 41.07 -13.89
CA THR A 289 -24.11 42.41 -14.06
C THR A 289 -22.95 43.40 -14.12
N ARG A 290 -22.89 44.17 -15.20
CA ARG A 290 -21.93 45.22 -15.51
C ARG A 290 -22.00 46.41 -14.54
N PRO A 291 -20.94 47.21 -14.43
CA PRO A 291 -20.68 48.06 -13.27
C PRO A 291 -21.38 49.42 -13.31
N GLY A 292 -21.97 49.79 -12.20
CA GLY A 292 -22.38 51.16 -11.89
C GLY A 292 -21.36 51.86 -10.99
N ARG A 293 -20.83 53.02 -11.39
CA ARG A 293 -19.98 53.90 -10.64
C ARG A 293 -20.66 54.43 -9.36
N GLY A 294 -20.00 54.36 -8.23
CA GLY A 294 -20.42 55.07 -7.04
C GLY A 294 -19.47 54.87 -5.85
N THR A 295 -18.74 55.93 -5.57
CA THR A 295 -17.78 56.12 -4.48
C THR A 295 -18.38 55.90 -3.10
N ARG A 296 -17.69 55.11 -2.24
CA ARG A 296 -17.45 55.44 -0.81
C ARG A 296 -16.47 54.44 -0.16
N ARG A 297 -15.37 54.98 0.31
CA ARG A 297 -14.29 54.26 1.01
C ARG A 297 -14.63 54.07 2.48
N TRP A 298 -14.18 52.90 3.02
CA TRP A 298 -13.90 52.53 4.42
C TRP A 298 -15.11 52.23 5.31
N PRO A 299 -15.20 51.06 6.01
CA PRO A 299 -14.17 50.41 6.86
C PRO A 299 -14.14 48.87 6.76
N TRP A 300 -13.69 48.28 5.66
CA TRP A 300 -13.64 46.80 5.52
C TRP A 300 -12.25 46.18 5.74
N ILE A 301 -11.22 47.01 5.99
CA ILE A 301 -9.85 46.54 6.17
C ILE A 301 -9.63 45.87 7.54
N ALA A 302 -10.42 46.21 8.55
CA ALA A 302 -10.30 45.62 9.89
C ALA A 302 -10.91 44.19 10.00
N GLY A 303 -11.92 43.87 9.18
CA GLY A 303 -12.56 42.53 9.18
C GLY A 303 -11.75 41.44 8.47
N ALA A 304 -11.06 41.81 7.39
CA ALA A 304 -10.24 40.85 6.63
C ALA A 304 -8.98 40.38 7.39
N ALA A 305 -8.36 41.29 8.18
CA ALA A 305 -7.21 40.94 9.01
C ALA A 305 -7.57 40.00 10.16
N ALA A 306 -8.77 40.12 10.73
CA ALA A 306 -9.26 39.23 11.81
C ALA A 306 -9.60 37.83 11.27
N LEU A 307 -10.16 37.73 10.06
CA LEU A 307 -10.46 36.42 9.44
C LEU A 307 -9.21 35.68 8.97
N VAL A 308 -8.18 36.40 8.48
CA VAL A 308 -6.88 35.81 8.14
C VAL A 308 -6.13 35.38 9.39
N ALA A 309 -6.21 36.12 10.52
CA ALA A 309 -5.61 35.74 11.78
C ALA A 309 -6.30 34.53 12.42
N LEU A 310 -7.64 34.41 12.31
CA LEU A 310 -8.41 33.25 12.78
C LEU A 310 -8.19 32.03 11.88
N ALA A 311 -8.05 32.20 10.56
CA ALA A 311 -7.73 31.12 9.64
C ALA A 311 -6.27 30.64 9.83
N ALA A 312 -5.31 31.54 10.05
CA ALA A 312 -3.92 31.19 10.35
C ALA A 312 -3.77 30.56 11.74
N GLY A 313 -4.49 31.06 12.76
CA GLY A 313 -4.51 30.48 14.10
C GLY A 313 -5.23 29.13 14.14
N GLY A 314 -6.30 28.96 13.39
CA GLY A 314 -7.00 27.67 13.23
C GLY A 314 -6.16 26.64 12.47
N TRP A 315 -5.39 27.07 11.46
CA TRP A 315 -4.54 26.16 10.68
C TRP A 315 -3.30 25.71 11.44
N THR A 316 -2.68 26.60 12.27
CA THR A 316 -1.58 26.21 13.16
C THR A 316 -2.04 25.30 14.31
N ALA A 317 -3.27 25.48 14.82
CA ALA A 317 -3.87 24.55 15.78
C ALA A 317 -4.27 23.20 15.15
N TYR A 318 -4.73 23.19 13.89
CA TYR A 318 -5.10 21.97 13.16
C TYR A 318 -3.86 21.21 12.66
N ALA A 319 -2.79 21.91 12.26
CA ALA A 319 -1.51 21.29 11.89
C ALA A 319 -0.75 20.71 13.09
N GLY A 320 -1.06 21.14 14.33
CA GLY A 320 -0.50 20.60 15.55
C GLY A 320 -1.20 19.36 16.13
N LEU A 321 -2.35 18.93 15.53
CA LEU A 321 -3.13 17.78 16.02
C LEU A 321 -2.80 16.45 15.31
N GLY A 322 -1.75 16.37 14.48
CA GLY A 322 -1.56 15.24 13.54
C GLY A 322 -0.27 14.43 13.69
N THR A 323 0.76 14.86 14.42
CA THR A 323 1.97 14.04 14.65
C THR A 323 2.33 14.05 16.13
N PRO A 324 2.49 12.85 16.75
CA PRO A 324 2.98 12.79 18.12
C PRO A 324 4.35 13.50 18.21
N ALA A 325 4.46 14.48 19.10
CA ALA A 325 5.70 15.19 19.36
C ALA A 325 6.63 14.33 20.23
N LEU A 326 7.95 14.49 20.09
CA LEU A 326 8.90 13.90 21.03
C LEU A 326 8.91 14.67 22.37
N PRO A 327 9.01 13.98 23.51
CA PRO A 327 9.12 12.52 23.66
C PRO A 327 7.80 11.79 23.37
N TYR A 328 7.88 10.66 22.66
CA TYR A 328 6.74 9.78 22.38
C TYR A 328 6.77 8.59 23.34
N HIS A 329 5.65 8.27 23.93
CA HIS A 329 5.44 7.09 24.77
C HIS A 329 4.28 6.28 24.21
N ALA A 330 4.53 5.01 23.87
CA ALA A 330 3.48 4.10 23.45
C ALA A 330 2.74 3.55 24.68
N ASP A 331 1.43 3.67 24.66
CA ASP A 331 0.52 2.96 25.55
C ASP A 331 0.07 1.60 24.96
N PHE A 332 0.46 1.32 23.71
CA PHE A 332 0.03 0.18 22.90
C PHE A 332 -1.49 0.01 22.75
N ALA A 333 -2.30 0.90 23.31
CA ALA A 333 -3.76 0.80 23.29
C ALA A 333 -4.36 1.21 21.94
N GLU A 334 -3.73 2.17 21.26
CA GLU A 334 -4.17 2.66 19.96
C GLU A 334 -2.98 2.81 19.01
N SER A 335 -3.20 2.62 17.71
CA SER A 335 -2.28 2.95 16.63
C SER A 335 -1.13 1.97 16.29
N TRP A 336 -0.74 1.01 17.12
CA TRP A 336 0.24 -0.01 16.73
C TRP A 336 -0.41 -1.07 15.83
N ALA A 337 0.29 -1.43 14.73
CA ALA A 337 -0.24 -2.37 13.75
C ALA A 337 -0.36 -3.79 14.33
N VAL A 338 -1.59 -4.27 14.55
CA VAL A 338 -1.91 -5.63 14.99
C VAL A 338 -2.36 -6.50 13.80
N GLY A 339 -2.30 -7.80 13.95
CA GLY A 339 -2.79 -8.76 12.95
C GLY A 339 -1.86 -9.94 12.72
N LEU A 340 -2.31 -10.83 11.83
CA LEU A 340 -1.61 -12.02 11.40
C LEU A 340 -0.93 -11.79 10.05
N SER A 341 0.28 -12.33 9.87
CA SER A 341 1.02 -12.37 8.60
C SER A 341 1.77 -13.70 8.49
N ASP A 342 2.33 -14.01 7.32
CA ASP A 342 3.17 -15.21 7.15
C ASP A 342 4.37 -15.21 8.09
N GLY A 343 4.88 -14.02 8.41
CA GLY A 343 5.98 -13.86 9.38
C GLY A 343 5.59 -14.09 10.83
N GLY A 344 4.29 -14.17 11.15
CA GLY A 344 3.80 -14.36 12.50
C GLY A 344 2.65 -13.42 12.85
N ARG A 345 2.44 -13.21 14.15
CA ARG A 345 1.32 -12.47 14.71
C ARG A 345 1.78 -11.31 15.59
N ALA A 346 1.12 -10.16 15.45
CA ALA A 346 1.27 -9.03 16.34
C ALA A 346 -0.07 -8.75 17.03
N GLU A 347 -0.04 -8.70 18.36
CA GLU A 347 -1.23 -8.54 19.19
C GLU A 347 -1.00 -7.48 20.25
N GLN A 348 -2.07 -6.81 20.58
CA GLN A 348 -2.16 -5.98 21.75
C GLN A 348 -2.72 -6.81 22.91
N ASP A 349 -2.07 -6.75 24.06
CA ASP A 349 -2.45 -7.48 25.26
C ASP A 349 -2.37 -6.53 26.46
N GLY A 350 -3.50 -5.87 26.75
CA GLY A 350 -3.56 -4.76 27.71
C GLY A 350 -2.62 -3.62 27.32
N GLU A 351 -1.76 -3.21 28.24
CA GLU A 351 -0.75 -2.17 28.04
C GLU A 351 0.57 -2.72 27.44
N SER A 352 0.54 -3.87 26.77
CA SER A 352 1.71 -4.51 26.18
C SER A 352 1.45 -4.91 24.73
N TYR A 353 2.55 -5.07 23.97
CA TYR A 353 2.53 -5.49 22.59
C TYR A 353 3.28 -6.82 22.43
N LEU A 354 2.59 -7.83 21.91
CA LEU A 354 3.09 -9.19 21.78
C LEU A 354 3.41 -9.49 20.32
N LEU A 355 4.65 -9.84 20.02
CA LEU A 355 5.07 -10.36 18.73
C LEU A 355 5.30 -11.88 18.83
N THR A 356 4.63 -12.64 17.98
CA THR A 356 4.90 -14.06 17.75
C THR A 356 5.46 -14.21 16.34
N ALA A 357 6.76 -14.45 16.21
CA ALA A 357 7.39 -14.63 14.91
C ALA A 357 7.52 -16.12 14.57
N ASN A 358 7.16 -16.48 13.33
CA ASN A 358 7.22 -17.84 12.81
C ASN A 358 8.64 -18.25 12.43
N PRO A 359 8.98 -19.55 12.46
CA PRO A 359 10.27 -20.05 12.01
C PRO A 359 10.65 -19.58 10.60
N GLY A 360 11.90 -19.17 10.45
CA GLY A 360 12.41 -18.65 9.17
C GLY A 360 12.01 -17.20 8.86
N TRP A 361 11.23 -16.56 9.71
CA TRP A 361 10.79 -15.18 9.51
C TRP A 361 11.39 -14.23 10.55
N ARG A 362 11.48 -12.98 10.17
CA ARG A 362 11.75 -11.85 11.07
C ARG A 362 10.54 -10.94 11.06
N LEU A 363 9.78 -10.95 12.14
CA LEU A 363 8.62 -10.09 12.31
C LEU A 363 9.04 -8.77 12.93
N TRP A 364 8.77 -7.67 12.26
CA TRP A 364 9.06 -6.32 12.75
C TRP A 364 7.84 -5.41 12.57
N LYS A 365 7.73 -4.41 13.43
CA LYS A 365 6.64 -3.43 13.43
C LYS A 365 7.19 -2.04 13.69
N SER A 366 6.73 -1.07 12.87
CA SER A 366 7.03 0.34 13.08
C SER A 366 6.16 0.91 14.20
N ALA A 367 6.75 1.79 15.00
CA ALA A 367 5.98 2.66 15.88
C ALA A 367 5.11 3.61 15.02
N PRO A 368 3.92 3.97 15.48
CA PRO A 368 3.05 4.93 14.79
C PRO A 368 3.56 6.37 15.02
N PHE A 369 4.81 6.60 14.67
CA PHE A 369 5.52 7.85 14.82
C PHE A 369 6.27 8.16 13.53
N SER A 370 6.15 9.36 13.03
CA SER A 370 6.90 9.86 11.88
C SER A 370 7.56 11.19 12.26
N GLY A 371 8.83 11.36 11.91
CA GLY A 371 9.55 12.60 12.15
C GLY A 371 10.77 12.46 13.06
N GLU A 372 11.57 11.39 12.83
CA GLU A 372 12.89 11.29 13.48
C GLU A 372 13.70 12.56 13.25
N PRO A 373 14.26 13.20 14.32
CA PRO A 373 15.12 14.35 14.18
C PRO A 373 16.38 14.05 13.36
N ALA A 374 16.85 15.03 12.58
CA ALA A 374 18.04 14.87 11.75
C ALA A 374 19.29 14.50 12.58
N GLU A 375 19.37 15.04 13.81
CA GLU A 375 20.44 14.78 14.76
C GLU A 375 20.45 13.36 15.29
N GLY A 376 19.27 12.72 15.35
CA GLY A 376 19.11 11.34 15.76
C GLY A 376 18.04 11.11 16.83
N ILE A 377 17.89 9.84 17.19
CA ILE A 377 16.83 9.35 18.07
C ILE A 377 17.37 8.34 19.10
N VAL A 378 16.75 8.35 20.26
CA VAL A 378 16.89 7.31 21.29
C VAL A 378 15.60 6.52 21.34
N VAL A 379 15.71 5.21 21.15
CA VAL A 379 14.61 4.24 21.23
C VAL A 379 14.79 3.41 22.49
N SER A 380 13.78 3.34 23.34
CA SER A 380 13.81 2.54 24.58
C SER A 380 12.60 1.62 24.66
N SER A 381 12.81 0.36 25.06
CA SER A 381 11.73 -0.59 25.28
C SER A 381 12.03 -1.55 26.41
N ARG A 382 11.02 -1.88 27.24
CA ARG A 382 11.05 -3.01 28.16
C ARG A 382 10.49 -4.24 27.47
N VAL A 383 11.30 -5.29 27.43
CA VAL A 383 11.01 -6.48 26.63
C VAL A 383 11.25 -7.78 27.41
N ARG A 384 10.35 -8.75 27.23
CA ARG A 384 10.45 -10.09 27.78
C ARG A 384 10.32 -11.12 26.67
N LEU A 385 11.24 -12.10 26.66
CA LEU A 385 11.07 -13.32 25.90
C LEU A 385 10.10 -14.24 26.68
N GLU A 386 8.92 -14.46 26.11
CA GLU A 386 7.86 -15.27 26.74
C GLU A 386 8.03 -16.75 26.40
N ARG A 387 8.33 -17.05 25.11
CA ARG A 387 8.40 -18.43 24.62
C ARG A 387 9.38 -18.56 23.45
N GLY A 388 9.97 -19.74 23.30
CA GLY A 388 10.88 -20.08 22.21
C GLY A 388 12.29 -19.52 22.42
N SER A 389 13.09 -19.56 21.37
CA SER A 389 14.44 -19.01 21.30
C SER A 389 14.59 -18.15 20.05
N GLY A 390 15.36 -17.06 20.17
CA GLY A 390 15.54 -16.18 19.04
C GLY A 390 16.15 -14.83 19.41
N GLU A 391 16.20 -13.97 18.43
CA GLU A 391 16.69 -12.62 18.48
C GLU A 391 15.49 -11.65 18.56
N PHE A 392 15.59 -10.65 19.41
CA PHE A 392 14.56 -9.62 19.57
C PHE A 392 15.16 -8.29 19.98
N GLY A 393 14.47 -7.21 19.72
CA GLY A 393 14.97 -5.90 20.06
C GLY A 393 14.21 -4.73 19.46
N VAL A 394 14.90 -3.59 19.38
CA VAL A 394 14.42 -2.36 18.78
C VAL A 394 15.25 -2.01 17.56
N TRP A 395 14.72 -1.14 16.72
CA TRP A 395 15.42 -0.66 15.53
C TRP A 395 15.16 0.82 15.28
N CYS A 396 16.08 1.47 14.57
CA CYS A 396 16.00 2.88 14.19
C CYS A 396 16.43 3.11 12.75
N ARG A 397 16.16 4.32 12.25
CA ARG A 397 16.52 4.77 10.90
C ARG A 397 16.08 3.76 9.84
N GLY A 398 14.89 3.25 10.01
CA GLY A 398 14.32 2.26 9.16
C GLY A 398 13.52 2.84 8.01
N ASP A 399 13.47 2.06 6.94
CA ASP A 399 12.53 2.25 5.85
C ASP A 399 11.58 1.05 5.85
N ALA A 400 10.33 1.29 6.21
CA ALA A 400 9.30 0.24 6.29
C ALA A 400 9.01 -0.41 4.93
N SER A 401 9.36 0.22 3.80
CA SER A 401 9.14 -0.30 2.46
C SER A 401 10.25 -1.24 2.00
N THR A 402 11.50 -0.97 2.35
CA THR A 402 12.67 -1.80 1.98
C THR A 402 13.10 -2.77 3.06
N GLY A 403 12.73 -2.47 4.32
CA GLY A 403 13.21 -3.19 5.49
C GLY A 403 14.64 -2.84 5.89
N ASP A 404 15.23 -1.85 5.25
CA ASP A 404 16.56 -1.32 5.57
C ASP A 404 16.52 -0.59 6.92
N ARG A 405 17.44 -0.88 7.82
CA ARG A 405 17.47 -0.30 9.18
C ARG A 405 18.68 -0.72 9.99
N TYR A 406 18.84 -0.13 11.19
CA TYR A 406 19.75 -0.63 12.22
C TYR A 406 18.97 -1.39 13.27
N ASP A 407 19.27 -2.70 13.43
CA ASP A 407 18.69 -3.55 14.48
C ASP A 407 19.62 -3.58 15.71
N PHE A 408 19.05 -3.45 16.91
CA PHE A 408 19.70 -3.58 18.20
C PHE A 408 19.10 -4.82 18.89
N ALA A 409 19.87 -5.88 18.87
CA ALA A 409 19.44 -7.23 19.17
C ALA A 409 19.86 -7.71 20.55
N VAL A 410 18.96 -8.44 21.21
CA VAL A 410 19.28 -9.35 22.30
C VAL A 410 18.79 -10.73 21.93
N THR A 411 19.60 -11.78 22.20
CA THR A 411 19.20 -13.16 21.94
C THR A 411 18.71 -13.86 23.21
N GLY A 412 17.88 -14.90 23.02
CA GLY A 412 17.48 -15.81 24.08
C GLY A 412 18.67 -16.46 24.83
N SER A 413 19.80 -16.65 24.15
CA SER A 413 21.05 -17.19 24.71
C SER A 413 21.87 -16.19 25.53
N GLY A 414 21.50 -14.89 25.55
CA GLY A 414 22.21 -13.86 26.31
C GLY A 414 23.40 -13.26 25.56
N SER A 415 23.20 -12.90 24.31
CA SER A 415 24.15 -12.05 23.57
C SER A 415 23.45 -10.81 22.99
N ALA A 416 24.22 -9.75 22.75
CA ALA A 416 23.75 -8.51 22.14
C ALA A 416 24.57 -8.17 20.91
N SER A 417 23.94 -7.55 19.91
CA SER A 417 24.61 -7.10 18.69
C SER A 417 23.93 -5.89 18.07
N ILE A 418 24.69 -5.13 17.27
CA ILE A 418 24.19 -4.09 16.38
C ILE A 418 24.37 -4.56 14.94
N THR A 419 23.29 -4.58 14.18
CA THR A 419 23.27 -5.10 12.81
C THR A 419 22.67 -4.07 11.86
N LYS A 420 23.31 -3.86 10.72
CA LYS A 420 22.76 -3.11 9.60
C LYS A 420 22.03 -4.08 8.66
N ARG A 421 20.81 -3.73 8.28
CA ARG A 421 20.04 -4.46 7.29
C ARG A 421 19.94 -3.66 6.02
N HIS A 422 20.22 -4.32 4.89
CA HIS A 422 20.16 -3.72 3.57
C HIS A 422 19.75 -4.75 2.52
N GLY A 423 18.68 -4.47 1.77
CA GLY A 423 18.20 -5.35 0.70
C GLY A 423 17.92 -6.78 1.15
N GLY A 424 17.39 -6.99 2.36
CA GLY A 424 17.14 -8.30 2.95
C GLY A 424 18.38 -9.00 3.55
N GLN A 425 19.58 -8.47 3.31
CA GLN A 425 20.83 -8.99 3.91
C GLN A 425 21.11 -8.32 5.26
N SER A 426 21.91 -8.99 6.09
CA SER A 426 22.33 -8.46 7.40
C SER A 426 23.85 -8.42 7.51
N MET A 427 24.35 -7.26 7.96
CA MET A 427 25.76 -7.05 8.27
C MET A 427 25.91 -6.69 9.74
N VAL A 428 26.62 -7.52 10.50
CA VAL A 428 26.90 -7.23 11.91
C VAL A 428 27.91 -6.09 11.97
N LEU A 429 27.54 -4.99 12.59
CA LEU A 429 28.42 -3.83 12.82
C LEU A 429 29.21 -3.99 14.10
N HIS A 430 28.60 -4.57 15.15
CA HIS A 430 29.28 -4.90 16.40
C HIS A 430 28.61 -6.07 17.11
N GLY A 431 29.40 -6.92 17.77
CA GLY A 431 28.95 -8.12 18.48
C GLY A 431 29.08 -9.39 17.63
N PRO A 432 28.48 -10.55 18.10
CA PRO A 432 27.73 -10.67 19.35
C PRO A 432 28.61 -10.56 20.61
N VAL A 433 28.16 -9.84 21.61
CA VAL A 433 28.80 -9.68 22.92
C VAL A 433 27.95 -10.41 23.98
N ARG A 434 28.57 -11.17 24.86
CA ARG A 434 27.85 -11.80 26.00
C ARG A 434 27.32 -10.71 26.94
N VAL A 435 26.04 -10.82 27.30
CA VAL A 435 25.37 -9.87 28.18
C VAL A 435 24.64 -10.60 29.32
N LYS A 436 24.54 -9.92 30.46
CA LYS A 436 23.73 -10.38 31.57
C LYS A 436 22.29 -9.95 31.36
N LYS A 437 21.41 -10.89 31.02
CA LYS A 437 19.99 -10.64 30.84
C LYS A 437 19.18 -10.86 32.13
N ALA A 438 18.08 -10.10 32.25
CA ALA A 438 17.05 -10.30 33.25
C ALA A 438 15.81 -11.00 32.62
N ALA A 439 14.83 -11.34 33.45
CA ALA A 439 13.53 -11.81 32.93
C ALA A 439 12.82 -10.75 32.08
N ASP A 440 12.85 -9.50 32.56
CA ASP A 440 12.46 -8.30 31.81
C ASP A 440 13.73 -7.49 31.53
N ASN A 441 13.99 -7.20 30.27
CA ASN A 441 15.16 -6.45 29.86
C ASN A 441 14.73 -5.05 29.39
N ARG A 442 15.52 -4.04 29.74
CA ARG A 442 15.38 -2.70 29.15
C ARG A 442 16.44 -2.54 28.07
N ILE A 443 16.01 -2.47 26.82
CA ILE A 443 16.88 -2.16 25.68
C ILE A 443 16.76 -0.69 25.40
N VAL A 444 17.90 0.01 25.32
CA VAL A 444 17.99 1.40 24.87
C VAL A 444 18.95 1.44 23.69
N ALA A 445 18.50 1.98 22.58
CA ALA A 445 19.28 2.17 21.37
C ALA A 445 19.36 3.65 21.02
N GLN A 446 20.54 4.14 20.69
CA GLN A 446 20.75 5.49 20.20
C GLN A 446 21.32 5.45 18.80
N CYS A 447 20.69 6.20 17.89
CA CYS A 447 21.11 6.43 16.53
C CYS A 447 21.36 7.92 16.35
N GLU A 448 22.63 8.34 16.27
CA GLU A 448 23.02 9.76 16.25
C GLU A 448 23.80 10.09 14.97
N GLN A 449 23.41 11.16 14.28
CA GLN A 449 24.16 11.67 13.14
C GLN A 449 25.39 12.43 13.64
N ARG A 450 26.58 12.02 13.21
CA ARG A 450 27.87 12.70 13.51
C ARG A 450 28.63 12.95 12.21
N GLY A 451 28.35 14.09 11.58
CA GLY A 451 28.91 14.41 10.27
C GLY A 451 28.41 13.44 9.19
N ASP A 452 29.30 12.74 8.53
CA ASP A 452 29.02 11.76 7.46
C ASP A 452 28.76 10.33 7.95
N ARG A 453 28.80 10.09 9.28
CA ARG A 453 28.61 8.78 9.90
C ARG A 453 27.41 8.76 10.84
N VAL A 454 26.86 7.58 11.05
CA VAL A 454 25.86 7.30 12.10
C VAL A 454 26.53 6.57 13.24
N ALA A 455 26.54 7.19 14.41
CA ALA A 455 26.99 6.57 15.65
C ALA A 455 25.81 5.77 16.25
N LEU A 456 26.07 4.53 16.64
CA LEU A 456 25.10 3.59 17.15
C LEU A 456 25.55 3.10 18.51
N SER A 457 24.73 3.24 19.54
CA SER A 457 25.05 2.77 20.89
C SER A 457 23.87 1.99 21.46
N MET A 458 24.15 0.91 22.19
CA MET A 458 23.15 0.04 22.80
C MET A 458 23.42 -0.17 24.28
N TRP A 459 22.41 0.08 25.10
CA TRP A 459 22.41 -0.26 26.52
C TRP A 459 21.42 -1.36 26.79
N LEU A 460 21.79 -2.27 27.68
CA LEU A 460 20.92 -3.32 28.21
C LEU A 460 20.88 -3.20 29.73
N ASN A 461 19.70 -2.97 30.30
CA ASN A 461 19.53 -2.79 31.74
C ASN A 461 20.46 -1.72 32.33
N ASP A 462 20.56 -0.58 31.62
CA ASP A 462 21.35 0.61 31.91
C ASP A 462 22.89 0.41 31.80
N GLU A 463 23.38 -0.75 31.36
CA GLU A 463 24.79 -1.03 31.05
C GLU A 463 25.04 -0.85 29.54
N LEU A 464 26.07 -0.09 29.15
CA LEU A 464 26.50 0.04 27.74
C LEU A 464 27.11 -1.28 27.27
N VAL A 465 26.47 -1.95 26.32
CA VAL A 465 26.86 -3.28 25.88
C VAL A 465 27.44 -3.33 24.47
N SER A 466 27.11 -2.33 23.62
CA SER A 466 27.59 -2.33 22.23
C SER A 466 27.64 -0.93 21.67
N GLU A 467 28.70 -0.62 20.89
CA GLU A 467 28.86 0.60 20.13
C GLU A 467 29.38 0.30 18.72
N ALA A 468 28.89 1.01 17.73
CA ALA A 468 29.32 0.94 16.35
C ALA A 468 29.25 2.29 15.66
N ALA A 469 29.93 2.43 14.54
CA ALA A 469 29.76 3.55 13.63
C ALA A 469 29.60 3.05 12.21
N ASP A 470 28.52 3.42 11.56
CA ASP A 470 28.37 3.19 10.14
C ASP A 470 28.91 4.42 9.36
N THR A 471 29.81 4.15 8.42
CA THR A 471 30.48 5.18 7.59
C THR A 471 30.26 4.96 6.10
N ARG A 472 29.51 3.89 5.71
CA ARG A 472 29.30 3.54 4.29
C ARG A 472 27.83 3.30 4.01
N GLY A 473 27.23 4.20 3.21
CA GLY A 473 25.83 4.08 2.87
C GLY A 473 24.92 4.20 4.08
N THR A 474 25.17 5.21 4.92
CA THR A 474 24.42 5.49 6.15
C THR A 474 22.95 5.75 5.86
N TYR A 475 22.07 5.38 6.79
CA TYR A 475 20.66 5.69 6.71
C TYR A 475 20.36 7.06 7.31
N GLY A 476 19.54 7.85 6.63
CA GLY A 476 19.00 9.11 7.13
C GLY A 476 17.91 8.89 8.20
N PRO A 477 17.30 9.97 8.68
CA PRO A 477 16.12 9.89 9.52
C PRO A 477 15.04 9.00 8.89
N GLY A 478 14.38 8.19 9.69
CA GLY A 478 13.41 7.21 9.21
C GLY A 478 12.48 6.70 10.31
N ASP A 479 11.91 5.54 10.08
CA ASP A 479 11.04 4.87 11.04
C ASP A 479 11.84 4.21 12.16
N THR A 480 11.14 3.93 13.26
CA THR A 480 11.64 3.18 14.42
C THR A 480 10.65 2.11 14.83
N GLY A 481 11.07 1.12 15.59
CA GLY A 481 10.13 0.10 16.05
C GLY A 481 10.76 -1.05 16.81
N VAL A 482 10.03 -2.18 16.81
CA VAL A 482 10.38 -3.41 17.51
C VAL A 482 10.39 -4.59 16.56
N TYR A 483 11.11 -5.67 16.91
CA TYR A 483 11.13 -6.90 16.11
C TYR A 483 11.41 -8.15 16.94
N ALA A 484 11.08 -9.30 16.36
CA ALA A 484 11.41 -10.63 16.85
C ALA A 484 11.75 -11.58 15.68
N ALA A 485 12.70 -12.49 15.88
CA ALA A 485 13.10 -13.51 14.91
C ALA A 485 13.54 -14.78 15.62
N PRO A 486 12.92 -15.94 15.35
CA PRO A 486 13.34 -17.22 15.91
C PRO A 486 14.69 -17.66 15.35
N ASP A 487 15.50 -18.33 16.17
CA ASP A 487 16.75 -19.00 15.79
C ASP A 487 16.60 -20.53 15.71
N THR A 488 15.39 -21.03 15.93
CA THR A 488 15.03 -22.45 15.91
C THR A 488 13.85 -22.70 14.97
N ALA A 489 13.49 -23.97 14.78
CA ALA A 489 12.28 -24.38 14.04
C ALA A 489 10.97 -24.14 14.81
N GLU A 490 11.01 -23.52 16.00
CA GLU A 490 9.84 -23.15 16.77
C GLU A 490 9.60 -21.64 16.72
N PRO A 491 8.32 -21.18 16.80
CA PRO A 491 8.02 -19.76 16.90
C PRO A 491 8.62 -19.13 18.16
N VAL A 492 9.05 -17.87 18.04
CA VAL A 492 9.46 -17.05 19.19
C VAL A 492 8.35 -16.08 19.55
N GLN A 493 8.10 -15.95 20.86
CA GLN A 493 7.10 -15.04 21.41
C GLN A 493 7.77 -14.01 22.33
N VAL A 494 7.61 -12.74 22.00
CA VAL A 494 8.28 -11.61 22.66
C VAL A 494 7.27 -10.54 23.04
N ARG A 495 7.27 -10.14 24.31
CA ARG A 495 6.39 -9.11 24.86
C ARG A 495 7.15 -7.81 25.07
N PHE A 496 6.65 -6.74 24.47
CA PHE A 496 7.10 -5.37 24.67
C PHE A 496 6.13 -4.67 25.62
N ARG A 497 6.63 -4.20 26.76
CA ARG A 497 5.83 -3.59 27.85
C ARG A 497 5.88 -2.08 27.87
N SER A 498 6.82 -1.46 27.19
CA SER A 498 6.91 -0.04 26.94
C SER A 498 7.65 0.22 25.66
N PHE A 499 7.40 1.33 25.03
CA PHE A 499 8.18 1.83 23.92
C PHE A 499 8.23 3.36 24.02
N GLU A 500 9.43 3.93 24.01
CA GLU A 500 9.64 5.35 24.16
C GLU A 500 10.62 5.85 23.11
N LEU A 501 10.35 7.05 22.59
CA LEU A 501 11.23 7.78 21.69
C LEU A 501 11.61 9.12 22.30
N ARG A 502 12.88 9.50 22.18
CA ARG A 502 13.40 10.82 22.59
C ARG A 502 14.41 11.31 21.55
N PRO A 503 14.62 12.63 21.40
CA PRO A 503 15.74 13.15 20.61
C PRO A 503 17.08 12.63 21.15
N ALA A 504 18.07 12.41 20.28
CA ALA A 504 19.41 11.96 20.68
C ALA A 504 20.19 13.02 21.48
N LYS A 505 19.81 14.29 21.29
CA LYS A 505 20.32 15.45 22.09
C LYS A 505 19.11 16.21 22.61
N GLY A 506 18.95 16.24 23.89
CA GLY A 506 18.03 17.06 24.64
C GLY A 506 18.81 17.77 25.77
#